data_1c1f91ba232929bc57d763e0e621aa62
#
_entry.id   1c1f91ba232929bc57d763e0e621aa62
#
_cell.length_a   1.000
_cell.length_b   1.000
_cell.length_c   1.000
_cell.angle_alpha   90.00
_cell.angle_beta   90.00
_cell.angle_gamma   90.00
#
_symmetry.space_group_name_H-M   'P 1'
#
loop_
_entity.id
_entity.type
_entity.pdbx_description
1 polymer ?
#
loop_
_entity_poly.entity_id
_entity_poly.type
_entity_poly.pdbx_seq_one_letter_code
_entity_poly.pdbx_strand_id
1 'polypeptide(L)'
;MPKVSIIVPVYNVEKYLEKCLNSLINQTLKDIEIIIVNDGSTDHSIEIINKYLEKYPNIIKYLYKENGGLSSARNYGMPYAKGEYMAFLDSDDYVEPNMYEEMYEIAQKENSDMVECDFIWEYPNKKRYDNGIIYNGKEEAIEKARVVAWNKLIKREIIEKTKIEFPFGLRYEDVEFFYKLVPYLNKISFVKKYFIHYVQRNNSIIATQNSKTKDIFKVFENVIEYYKNNGYYEQYKEQIEYSYVRLLLCSSLKRMCKIGNKEDRKQALEETWNNINCNFPNWKKNKLLKNKGLKNVYLRTMNQYTYKIYCSILSII
;
A
#
# COMPACT_ATOMS: atom_id res chain seq x y z
N MET A 1 7.97 -26.69 -4.11
CA MET A 1 8.20 -25.23 -4.07
C MET A 1 6.88 -24.60 -3.63
N PRO A 2 6.87 -23.68 -2.67
CA PRO A 2 5.62 -23.04 -2.24
C PRO A 2 4.92 -22.34 -3.41
N LYS A 3 3.60 -22.29 -3.38
CA LYS A 3 2.80 -21.49 -4.32
C LYS A 3 2.86 -20.01 -3.95
N VAL A 4 2.78 -19.70 -2.64
CA VAL A 4 2.78 -18.32 -2.12
C VAL A 4 3.78 -18.19 -0.98
N SER A 5 4.60 -17.14 -1.04
CA SER A 5 5.40 -16.65 0.08
C SER A 5 4.74 -15.42 0.69
N ILE A 6 4.47 -15.44 1.98
CA ILE A 6 3.83 -14.34 2.70
C ILE A 6 4.85 -13.70 3.63
N ILE A 7 5.20 -12.45 3.36
CA ILE A 7 6.15 -11.68 4.17
C ILE A 7 5.37 -10.92 5.25
N VAL A 8 5.73 -11.15 6.50
CA VAL A 8 5.06 -10.56 7.68
C VAL A 8 6.09 -9.76 8.47
N PRO A 9 6.15 -8.43 8.30
CA PRO A 9 6.98 -7.56 9.12
C PRO A 9 6.40 -7.46 10.53
N VAL A 10 7.25 -7.63 11.56
CA VAL A 10 6.85 -7.61 12.96
C VAL A 10 7.69 -6.60 13.73
N TYR A 11 7.02 -5.62 14.36
CA TYR A 11 7.64 -4.69 15.30
C TYR A 11 6.65 -4.23 16.38
N ASN A 12 6.85 -4.69 17.63
CA ASN A 12 6.05 -4.30 18.78
C ASN A 12 4.52 -4.43 18.57
N VAL A 13 4.07 -5.65 18.23
CA VAL A 13 2.67 -5.97 17.91
C VAL A 13 2.12 -7.17 18.70
N GLU A 14 2.64 -7.44 19.88
CA GLU A 14 2.27 -8.59 20.73
C GLU A 14 0.75 -8.81 20.84
N LYS A 15 -0.05 -7.73 20.88
CA LYS A 15 -1.51 -7.79 21.04
C LYS A 15 -2.27 -8.31 19.82
N TYR A 16 -1.65 -8.29 18.64
CA TYR A 16 -2.30 -8.59 17.36
C TYR A 16 -1.69 -9.81 16.67
N LEU A 17 -0.39 -10.05 16.92
CA LEU A 17 0.42 -11.01 16.19
C LEU A 17 -0.15 -12.42 16.21
N GLU A 18 -0.68 -12.87 17.33
CA GLU A 18 -1.26 -14.23 17.44
C GLU A 18 -2.46 -14.41 16.49
N LYS A 19 -3.32 -13.39 16.37
CA LYS A 19 -4.45 -13.41 15.44
C LYS A 19 -3.99 -13.42 13.98
N CYS A 20 -2.99 -12.61 13.64
CA CYS A 20 -2.36 -12.58 12.33
C CYS A 20 -1.81 -13.96 11.96
N LEU A 21 -0.92 -14.52 12.76
CA LEU A 21 -0.29 -15.81 12.50
C LEU A 21 -1.30 -16.95 12.43
N ASN A 22 -2.31 -16.98 13.31
CA ASN A 22 -3.40 -17.96 13.25
C ASN A 22 -4.14 -17.90 11.92
N SER A 23 -4.41 -16.72 11.38
CA SER A 23 -5.09 -16.57 10.09
C SER A 23 -4.26 -17.11 8.91
N LEU A 24 -2.94 -17.04 9.01
CA LEU A 24 -2.02 -17.58 8.00
C LEU A 24 -1.85 -19.10 8.10
N ILE A 25 -1.71 -19.64 9.30
CA ILE A 25 -1.56 -21.09 9.50
C ILE A 25 -2.83 -21.86 9.11
N ASN A 26 -3.99 -21.24 9.26
CA ASN A 26 -5.28 -21.84 8.92
C ASN A 26 -5.70 -21.62 7.47
N GLN A 27 -4.81 -21.15 6.58
CA GLN A 27 -5.14 -21.03 5.16
C GLN A 27 -5.49 -22.38 4.54
N THR A 28 -6.48 -22.39 3.64
CA THR A 28 -6.87 -23.59 2.88
C THR A 28 -5.80 -24.00 1.88
N LEU A 29 -5.11 -23.05 1.28
CA LEU A 29 -3.91 -23.30 0.47
C LEU A 29 -2.77 -23.80 1.36
N LYS A 30 -2.36 -25.09 1.19
CA LYS A 30 -1.33 -25.70 2.05
C LYS A 30 0.10 -25.43 1.61
N ASP A 31 0.32 -25.20 0.31
CA ASP A 31 1.65 -24.97 -0.27
C ASP A 31 2.07 -23.49 -0.10
N ILE A 32 2.10 -23.02 1.14
CA ILE A 32 2.54 -21.65 1.49
C ILE A 32 3.78 -21.68 2.38
N GLU A 33 4.53 -20.60 2.37
CA GLU A 33 5.54 -20.27 3.38
C GLU A 33 5.26 -18.90 3.98
N ILE A 34 5.52 -18.75 5.26
CA ILE A 34 5.34 -17.52 6.02
C ILE A 34 6.72 -17.04 6.46
N ILE A 35 7.14 -15.88 5.98
CA ILE A 35 8.44 -15.29 6.29
C ILE A 35 8.21 -14.17 7.30
N ILE A 36 8.42 -14.47 8.57
CA ILE A 36 8.32 -13.51 9.67
C ILE A 36 9.64 -12.74 9.74
N VAL A 37 9.58 -11.43 9.59
CA VAL A 37 10.71 -10.54 9.75
C VAL A 37 10.53 -9.71 11.02
N ASN A 38 11.23 -10.10 12.09
CA ASN A 38 11.26 -9.34 13.33
C ASN A 38 12.22 -8.16 13.18
N ASP A 39 11.67 -6.95 13.12
CA ASP A 39 12.40 -5.69 12.94
C ASP A 39 12.83 -5.10 14.31
N GLY A 40 13.43 -5.94 15.16
CA GLY A 40 13.98 -5.51 16.45
C GLY A 40 12.89 -5.24 17.50
N SER A 41 11.86 -6.08 17.58
CA SER A 41 10.81 -5.96 18.62
C SER A 41 11.39 -6.06 20.02
N THR A 42 10.84 -5.25 20.94
CA THR A 42 11.23 -5.16 22.37
C THR A 42 10.09 -5.56 23.31
N ASP A 43 8.93 -5.90 22.77
CA ASP A 43 7.76 -6.45 23.48
C ASP A 43 7.76 -7.99 23.44
N HIS A 44 6.67 -8.63 23.86
CA HIS A 44 6.53 -10.10 23.86
C HIS A 44 6.27 -10.71 22.47
N SER A 45 6.41 -9.96 21.37
CA SER A 45 6.24 -10.49 20.01
C SER A 45 7.17 -11.67 19.72
N ILE A 46 8.41 -11.66 20.25
CA ILE A 46 9.37 -12.75 20.03
C ILE A 46 8.92 -14.07 20.69
N GLU A 47 8.30 -14.01 21.86
CA GLU A 47 7.78 -15.19 22.53
C GLU A 47 6.65 -15.84 21.74
N ILE A 48 5.76 -15.00 21.17
CA ILE A 48 4.70 -15.46 20.27
C ILE A 48 5.31 -16.12 19.03
N ILE A 49 6.29 -15.48 18.40
CA ILE A 49 6.96 -16.03 17.21
C ILE A 49 7.58 -17.40 17.53
N ASN A 50 8.31 -17.53 18.63
CA ASN A 50 8.95 -18.80 19.03
C ASN A 50 7.95 -19.93 19.20
N LYS A 51 6.81 -19.67 19.85
CA LYS A 51 5.70 -20.64 20.00
C LYS A 51 5.20 -21.17 18.64
N TYR A 52 5.10 -20.28 17.63
CA TYR A 52 4.67 -20.69 16.28
C TYR A 52 5.77 -21.40 15.50
N LEU A 53 7.04 -21.00 15.66
CA LEU A 53 8.18 -21.70 15.06
C LEU A 53 8.30 -23.15 15.53
N GLU A 54 8.15 -23.39 16.84
CA GLU A 54 8.17 -24.73 17.39
C GLU A 54 7.04 -25.61 16.84
N LYS A 55 5.86 -25.02 16.66
CA LYS A 55 4.67 -25.76 16.20
C LYS A 55 4.62 -25.96 14.70
N TYR A 56 5.16 -25.03 13.91
CA TYR A 56 5.05 -24.99 12.44
C TYR A 56 6.40 -24.78 11.74
N PRO A 57 7.46 -25.53 12.07
CA PRO A 57 8.82 -25.28 11.55
C PRO A 57 8.97 -25.43 10.03
N ASN A 58 8.07 -26.17 9.38
CA ASN A 58 8.10 -26.41 7.94
C ASN A 58 7.38 -25.31 7.13
N ILE A 59 6.58 -24.46 7.78
CA ILE A 59 5.78 -23.42 7.12
C ILE A 59 6.35 -22.04 7.41
N ILE A 60 6.89 -21.84 8.63
CA ILE A 60 7.37 -20.55 9.09
C ILE A 60 8.88 -20.47 8.97
N LYS A 61 9.36 -19.41 8.33
CA LYS A 61 10.74 -18.96 8.33
C LYS A 61 10.86 -17.71 9.18
N TYR A 62 11.79 -17.71 10.12
CA TYR A 62 12.07 -16.56 10.97
C TYR A 62 13.33 -15.83 10.54
N LEU A 63 13.24 -14.51 10.45
CA LEU A 63 14.35 -13.62 10.18
C LEU A 63 14.36 -12.52 11.25
N TYR A 64 15.55 -12.18 11.73
CA TYR A 64 15.76 -11.06 12.65
C TYR A 64 16.64 -9.99 12.01
N LYS A 65 16.32 -8.75 12.29
CA LYS A 65 17.19 -7.60 11.99
C LYS A 65 17.02 -6.50 13.02
N GLU A 66 18.00 -5.63 13.14
CA GLU A 66 17.85 -4.39 13.89
C GLU A 66 16.77 -3.51 13.29
N ASN A 67 16.07 -2.73 14.13
CA ASN A 67 14.95 -1.91 13.68
C ASN A 67 15.37 -0.94 12.57
N GLY A 68 14.70 -1.01 11.43
CA GLY A 68 14.88 -0.16 10.26
C GLY A 68 13.56 0.31 9.66
N GLY A 69 12.43 -0.07 10.28
CA GLY A 69 11.08 0.28 9.86
C GLY A 69 10.49 -0.65 8.82
N LEU A 70 9.20 -0.42 8.53
CA LEU A 70 8.34 -1.30 7.73
C LEU A 70 8.92 -1.65 6.35
N SER A 71 9.37 -0.66 5.60
CA SER A 71 10.02 -0.86 4.29
C SER A 71 11.24 -1.76 4.40
N SER A 72 12.10 -1.50 5.40
CA SER A 72 13.30 -2.28 5.65
C SER A 72 12.98 -3.74 5.94
N ALA A 73 11.97 -4.00 6.76
CA ALA A 73 11.54 -5.36 7.09
C ALA A 73 10.97 -6.09 5.88
N ARG A 74 10.10 -5.44 5.07
CA ARG A 74 9.57 -6.04 3.84
C ARG A 74 10.69 -6.35 2.85
N ASN A 75 11.59 -5.40 2.57
CA ASN A 75 12.72 -5.59 1.66
C ASN A 75 13.66 -6.70 2.14
N TYR A 76 13.90 -6.79 3.45
CA TYR A 76 14.74 -7.84 4.03
C TYR A 76 14.14 -9.24 3.85
N GLY A 77 12.82 -9.36 3.88
CA GLY A 77 12.12 -10.64 3.68
C GLY A 77 12.06 -11.09 2.21
N MET A 78 11.97 -10.16 1.25
CA MET A 78 11.77 -10.48 -0.18
C MET A 78 12.76 -11.48 -0.77
N PRO A 79 14.10 -11.37 -0.56
CA PRO A 79 15.07 -12.31 -1.12
C PRO A 79 14.94 -13.75 -0.61
N TYR A 80 14.23 -13.96 0.48
CA TYR A 80 14.02 -15.28 1.06
C TYR A 80 12.76 -15.97 0.56
N ALA A 81 11.90 -15.28 -0.19
CA ALA A 81 10.69 -15.82 -0.77
C ALA A 81 11.03 -16.84 -1.87
N LYS A 82 10.40 -18.03 -1.81
CA LYS A 82 10.57 -19.13 -2.78
C LYS A 82 9.29 -19.44 -3.52
N GLY A 83 8.16 -18.86 -3.11
CA GLY A 83 6.86 -19.06 -3.73
C GLY A 83 6.81 -18.56 -5.16
N GLU A 84 5.93 -19.11 -5.96
CA GLU A 84 5.64 -18.61 -7.30
C GLU A 84 5.13 -17.16 -7.24
N TYR A 85 4.29 -16.88 -6.24
CA TYR A 85 3.81 -15.54 -5.94
C TYR A 85 4.28 -15.08 -4.56
N MET A 86 4.34 -13.77 -4.40
CA MET A 86 4.71 -13.08 -3.17
C MET A 86 3.55 -12.22 -2.67
N ALA A 87 3.30 -12.25 -1.38
CA ALA A 87 2.31 -11.43 -0.70
C ALA A 87 2.95 -10.75 0.52
N PHE A 88 2.35 -9.68 0.97
CA PHE A 88 2.70 -8.97 2.21
C PHE A 88 1.48 -8.95 3.12
N LEU A 89 1.67 -9.10 4.42
CA LEU A 89 0.60 -8.93 5.40
C LEU A 89 1.17 -8.19 6.61
N ASP A 90 0.54 -7.09 6.98
CA ASP A 90 0.92 -6.35 8.17
C ASP A 90 0.51 -7.15 9.42
N SER A 91 1.39 -7.24 10.40
CA SER A 91 1.26 -8.14 11.55
C SER A 91 0.17 -7.77 12.56
N ASP A 92 -0.47 -6.64 12.38
CA ASP A 92 -1.65 -6.20 13.12
C ASP A 92 -2.99 -6.50 12.42
N ASP A 93 -2.93 -7.05 11.19
CA ASP A 93 -4.07 -7.44 10.38
C ASP A 93 -4.26 -8.96 10.36
N TYR A 94 -5.37 -9.44 9.81
CA TYR A 94 -5.63 -10.85 9.60
C TYR A 94 -6.49 -11.10 8.35
N VAL A 95 -6.48 -12.34 7.87
CA VAL A 95 -7.08 -12.71 6.61
C VAL A 95 -8.08 -13.86 6.73
N GLU A 96 -9.04 -13.93 5.81
CA GLU A 96 -9.96 -15.05 5.68
C GLU A 96 -9.23 -16.34 5.28
N PRO A 97 -9.70 -17.52 5.71
CA PRO A 97 -8.99 -18.79 5.51
C PRO A 97 -8.74 -19.19 4.06
N ASN A 98 -9.58 -18.75 3.13
CA ASN A 98 -9.53 -19.10 1.70
C ASN A 98 -8.90 -18.02 0.81
N MET A 99 -8.31 -16.97 1.39
CA MET A 99 -7.78 -15.83 0.63
C MET A 99 -6.72 -16.25 -0.39
N TYR A 100 -5.65 -16.90 0.07
CA TYR A 100 -4.53 -17.20 -0.81
C TYR A 100 -4.86 -18.33 -1.81
N GLU A 101 -5.75 -19.24 -1.46
CA GLU A 101 -6.24 -20.25 -2.40
C GLU A 101 -6.98 -19.63 -3.58
N GLU A 102 -8.00 -18.82 -3.29
CA GLU A 102 -8.81 -18.19 -4.35
C GLU A 102 -8.01 -17.18 -5.19
N MET A 103 -7.13 -16.40 -4.55
CA MET A 103 -6.26 -15.48 -5.30
C MET A 103 -5.28 -16.24 -6.18
N TYR A 104 -4.71 -17.36 -5.70
CA TYR A 104 -3.80 -18.19 -6.48
C TYR A 104 -4.52 -18.89 -7.63
N GLU A 105 -5.72 -19.42 -7.42
CA GLU A 105 -6.55 -20.02 -8.48
C GLU A 105 -6.83 -19.04 -9.61
N ILE A 106 -7.22 -17.80 -9.28
CA ILE A 106 -7.42 -16.75 -10.28
C ILE A 106 -6.10 -16.40 -10.97
N ALA A 107 -4.99 -16.31 -10.21
CA ALA A 107 -3.67 -16.05 -10.77
C ALA A 107 -3.28 -17.08 -11.83
N GLN A 108 -3.50 -18.37 -11.55
CA GLN A 108 -3.21 -19.46 -12.47
C GLN A 108 -4.17 -19.46 -13.67
N LYS A 109 -5.47 -19.35 -13.40
CA LYS A 109 -6.51 -19.37 -14.43
C LYS A 109 -6.35 -18.28 -15.48
N GLU A 110 -5.98 -17.07 -15.02
CA GLU A 110 -5.88 -15.89 -15.88
C GLU A 110 -4.43 -15.58 -16.28
N ASN A 111 -3.47 -16.37 -15.84
CA ASN A 111 -2.01 -16.12 -15.99
C ASN A 111 -1.65 -14.71 -15.53
N SER A 112 -2.06 -14.34 -14.32
CA SER A 112 -1.96 -12.99 -13.81
C SER A 112 -0.58 -12.68 -13.23
N ASP A 113 -0.09 -11.50 -13.50
CA ASP A 113 1.13 -10.96 -12.88
C ASP A 113 0.86 -10.45 -11.48
N MET A 114 -0.37 -9.96 -11.26
CA MET A 114 -0.84 -9.52 -9.96
C MET A 114 -2.35 -9.81 -9.79
N VAL A 115 -2.75 -10.20 -8.59
CA VAL A 115 -4.15 -10.34 -8.20
C VAL A 115 -4.42 -9.44 -7.00
N GLU A 116 -5.51 -8.70 -7.03
CA GLU A 116 -6.01 -7.90 -5.90
C GLU A 116 -7.31 -8.46 -5.34
N CYS A 117 -7.62 -8.13 -4.09
CA CYS A 117 -8.90 -8.44 -3.47
C CYS A 117 -9.50 -7.25 -2.72
N ASP A 118 -10.78 -7.36 -2.33
CA ASP A 118 -11.44 -6.42 -1.44
C ASP A 118 -11.01 -6.63 0.02
N PHE A 119 -11.30 -5.63 0.87
CA PHE A 119 -10.95 -5.68 2.28
C PHE A 119 -11.95 -4.95 3.17
N ILE A 120 -11.85 -5.21 4.46
CA ILE A 120 -12.71 -4.68 5.51
C ILE A 120 -11.88 -3.76 6.40
N TRP A 121 -12.28 -2.50 6.54
CA TRP A 121 -11.81 -1.65 7.63
C TRP A 121 -12.47 -2.12 8.91
N GLU A 122 -11.70 -2.67 9.84
CA GLU A 122 -12.22 -3.20 11.09
C GLU A 122 -11.94 -2.22 12.24
N TYR A 123 -12.96 -1.48 12.61
CA TYR A 123 -12.95 -0.59 13.77
C TYR A 123 -13.48 -1.33 15.00
N PRO A 124 -13.21 -0.89 16.25
CA PRO A 124 -13.69 -1.57 17.45
C PRO A 124 -15.19 -1.87 17.47
N ASN A 125 -16.01 -0.97 16.91
CA ASN A 125 -17.48 -1.06 17.00
C ASN A 125 -18.19 -1.06 15.63
N LYS A 126 -17.45 -1.07 14.52
CA LYS A 126 -18.04 -1.07 13.17
C LYS A 126 -17.09 -1.63 12.13
N LYS A 127 -17.65 -2.15 11.05
CA LYS A 127 -16.90 -2.54 9.85
C LYS A 127 -17.29 -1.64 8.68
N ARG A 128 -16.31 -1.31 7.83
CA ARG A 128 -16.53 -0.64 6.56
C ARG A 128 -15.92 -1.47 5.45
N TYR A 129 -16.71 -1.81 4.47
CA TYR A 129 -16.29 -2.61 3.32
C TYR A 129 -15.67 -1.70 2.26
N ASP A 130 -14.49 -2.06 1.76
CA ASP A 130 -13.77 -1.32 0.74
C ASP A 130 -13.76 -2.12 -0.55
N ASN A 131 -14.47 -1.60 -1.55
CA ASN A 131 -14.62 -2.26 -2.85
C ASN A 131 -13.57 -1.74 -3.83
N GLY A 132 -12.81 -2.65 -4.43
CA GLY A 132 -11.93 -2.36 -5.56
C GLY A 132 -12.67 -2.40 -6.89
N ILE A 133 -11.89 -2.28 -7.93
CA ILE A 133 -12.37 -2.34 -9.30
C ILE A 133 -11.46 -3.25 -10.14
N ILE A 134 -12.01 -3.80 -11.19
CA ILE A 134 -11.23 -4.47 -12.24
C ILE A 134 -10.63 -3.39 -13.13
N TYR A 135 -9.33 -3.45 -13.38
CA TYR A 135 -8.64 -2.51 -14.26
C TYR A 135 -8.65 -3.00 -15.71
N ASN A 136 -8.95 -2.08 -16.65
CA ASN A 136 -8.88 -2.36 -18.09
C ASN A 136 -7.47 -2.12 -18.66
N GLY A 137 -6.42 -2.29 -17.87
CA GLY A 137 -5.04 -2.10 -18.26
C GLY A 137 -4.23 -1.30 -17.24
N LYS A 138 -2.97 -1.08 -17.59
CA LYS A 138 -1.99 -0.38 -16.73
C LYS A 138 -2.37 1.07 -16.47
N GLU A 139 -2.91 1.74 -17.46
CA GLU A 139 -3.37 3.12 -17.40
C GLU A 139 -4.42 3.27 -16.28
N GLU A 140 -5.43 2.41 -16.30
CA GLU A 140 -6.49 2.46 -15.31
C GLU A 140 -5.99 2.04 -13.91
N ALA A 141 -5.03 1.11 -13.84
CA ALA A 141 -4.38 0.76 -12.59
C ALA A 141 -3.62 1.96 -11.99
N ILE A 142 -2.86 2.73 -12.80
CA ILE A 142 -2.21 3.96 -12.33
C ILE A 142 -3.24 4.98 -11.84
N GLU A 143 -4.37 5.13 -12.54
CA GLU A 143 -5.40 6.13 -12.20
C GLU A 143 -6.17 5.81 -10.92
N LYS A 144 -6.50 4.54 -10.68
CA LYS A 144 -7.57 4.16 -9.75
C LYS A 144 -7.19 3.16 -8.67
N ALA A 145 -6.01 2.52 -8.78
CA ALA A 145 -5.65 1.45 -7.88
C ALA A 145 -5.64 1.88 -6.40
N ARG A 146 -5.90 0.90 -5.56
CA ARG A 146 -5.58 0.95 -4.14
C ARG A 146 -4.12 0.52 -3.98
N VAL A 147 -3.30 1.46 -3.59
CA VAL A 147 -1.83 1.28 -3.58
C VAL A 147 -1.28 0.52 -2.36
N VAL A 148 -2.15 -0.05 -1.52
CA VAL A 148 -1.73 -0.85 -0.36
C VAL A 148 -1.05 -2.16 -0.80
N ALA A 149 -0.03 -2.60 -0.06
CA ALA A 149 0.74 -3.79 -0.40
C ALA A 149 0.04 -5.10 0.00
N TRP A 150 -0.70 -5.09 1.10
CA TRP A 150 -1.20 -6.29 1.76
C TRP A 150 -2.43 -6.95 1.10
N ASN A 151 -3.10 -6.31 0.14
CA ASN A 151 -4.22 -6.92 -0.61
C ASN A 151 -3.82 -7.49 -1.97
N LYS A 152 -2.54 -7.74 -2.17
CA LYS A 152 -1.97 -8.14 -3.46
C LYS A 152 -1.23 -9.47 -3.37
N LEU A 153 -1.40 -10.25 -4.42
CA LEU A 153 -0.59 -11.41 -4.73
C LEU A 153 0.19 -11.07 -6.00
N ILE A 154 1.51 -11.02 -5.94
CA ILE A 154 2.39 -10.52 -7.01
C ILE A 154 3.31 -11.64 -7.47
N LYS A 155 3.43 -11.85 -8.77
CA LYS A 155 4.32 -12.86 -9.34
C LYS A 155 5.77 -12.55 -8.97
N ARG A 156 6.43 -13.47 -8.24
CA ARG A 156 7.76 -13.24 -7.65
C ARG A 156 8.81 -12.88 -8.68
N GLU A 157 8.79 -13.51 -9.86
CA GLU A 157 9.76 -13.26 -10.93
C GLU A 157 9.80 -11.77 -11.37
N ILE A 158 8.66 -11.05 -11.26
CA ILE A 158 8.61 -9.62 -11.62
C ILE A 158 9.40 -8.80 -10.60
N ILE A 159 9.22 -9.08 -9.32
CA ILE A 159 9.96 -8.39 -8.24
C ILE A 159 11.46 -8.69 -8.39
N GLU A 160 11.84 -9.94 -8.61
CA GLU A 160 13.23 -10.36 -8.80
C GLU A 160 13.89 -9.71 -10.02
N LYS A 161 13.18 -9.65 -11.15
CA LYS A 161 13.67 -9.05 -12.40
C LYS A 161 13.81 -7.54 -12.29
N THR A 162 12.85 -6.89 -11.68
CA THR A 162 12.83 -5.41 -11.59
C THR A 162 13.68 -4.87 -10.46
N LYS A 163 13.92 -5.69 -9.41
CA LYS A 163 14.59 -5.30 -8.16
C LYS A 163 13.96 -4.06 -7.51
N ILE A 164 12.64 -3.89 -7.71
CA ILE A 164 11.89 -2.81 -7.08
C ILE A 164 11.73 -3.11 -5.60
N GLU A 165 12.09 -2.15 -4.77
CA GLU A 165 12.02 -2.21 -3.32
C GLU A 165 11.09 -1.13 -2.76
N PHE A 166 10.63 -1.32 -1.52
CA PHE A 166 9.96 -0.27 -0.76
C PHE A 166 10.97 0.81 -0.34
N PRO A 167 10.65 2.11 -0.48
CA PRO A 167 11.57 3.19 -0.11
C PRO A 167 11.82 3.22 1.39
N PHE A 168 13.06 3.38 1.80
CA PHE A 168 13.46 3.44 3.21
C PHE A 168 13.07 4.77 3.85
N GLY A 169 12.55 4.70 5.08
CA GLY A 169 12.34 5.85 5.96
C GLY A 169 11.19 6.78 5.57
N LEU A 170 10.48 6.50 4.48
CA LEU A 170 9.34 7.28 4.01
C LEU A 170 8.01 6.63 4.43
N ARG A 171 7.01 7.45 4.73
CA ARG A 171 5.60 7.02 4.71
C ARG A 171 5.11 6.87 3.28
N TYR A 172 4.04 6.09 3.10
CA TYR A 172 3.45 5.81 1.78
C TYR A 172 4.38 5.01 0.87
N GLU A 173 5.17 4.15 1.47
CA GLU A 173 6.12 3.24 0.81
C GLU A 173 5.44 2.33 -0.20
N ASP A 174 4.22 1.93 0.09
CA ASP A 174 3.36 1.11 -0.79
C ASP A 174 2.93 1.87 -2.06
N VAL A 175 2.76 3.19 -1.98
CA VAL A 175 2.48 4.04 -3.16
C VAL A 175 3.64 3.96 -4.14
N GLU A 176 4.87 4.19 -3.67
CA GLU A 176 6.06 4.16 -4.54
C GLU A 176 6.28 2.77 -5.13
N PHE A 177 6.24 1.74 -4.28
CA PHE A 177 6.41 0.35 -4.69
C PHE A 177 5.41 -0.05 -5.79
N PHE A 178 4.12 0.21 -5.56
CA PHE A 178 3.06 -0.13 -6.51
C PHE A 178 3.23 0.60 -7.85
N TYR A 179 3.39 1.93 -7.84
CA TYR A 179 3.51 2.67 -9.09
C TYR A 179 4.75 2.26 -9.89
N LYS A 180 5.88 1.99 -9.26
CA LYS A 180 7.07 1.48 -9.95
C LYS A 180 6.84 0.11 -10.58
N LEU A 181 5.98 -0.73 -9.97
CA LEU A 181 5.69 -2.08 -10.44
C LEU A 181 4.76 -2.12 -11.67
N VAL A 182 3.77 -1.20 -11.72
CA VAL A 182 2.70 -1.23 -12.74
C VAL A 182 3.20 -1.33 -14.18
N PRO A 183 4.26 -0.64 -14.64
CA PRO A 183 4.75 -0.77 -16.01
C PRO A 183 5.13 -2.21 -16.43
N TYR A 184 5.45 -3.07 -15.48
CA TYR A 184 5.87 -4.45 -15.72
C TYR A 184 4.73 -5.48 -15.64
N LEU A 185 3.55 -5.08 -15.16
CA LEU A 185 2.40 -5.97 -15.01
C LEU A 185 1.60 -6.03 -16.32
N ASN A 186 1.58 -7.17 -16.99
CA ASN A 186 0.81 -7.35 -18.22
C ASN A 186 -0.65 -7.71 -17.93
N LYS A 187 -0.88 -8.49 -16.87
CA LYS A 187 -2.21 -8.91 -16.45
C LYS A 187 -2.41 -8.66 -14.96
N ILE A 188 -3.41 -7.84 -14.63
CA ILE A 188 -3.87 -7.60 -13.27
C ILE A 188 -5.27 -8.16 -13.15
N SER A 189 -5.49 -9.08 -12.21
CA SER A 189 -6.79 -9.68 -11.94
C SER A 189 -7.34 -9.26 -10.59
N PHE A 190 -8.60 -9.51 -10.38
CA PHE A 190 -9.28 -9.04 -9.18
C PHE A 190 -10.28 -10.09 -8.67
N VAL A 191 -10.19 -10.41 -7.37
CA VAL A 191 -11.15 -11.25 -6.67
C VAL A 191 -12.09 -10.36 -5.87
N LYS A 192 -13.36 -10.31 -6.28
CA LYS A 192 -14.38 -9.48 -5.63
C LYS A 192 -14.88 -10.14 -4.35
N LYS A 193 -13.98 -10.32 -3.38
CA LYS A 193 -14.25 -10.86 -2.04
C LYS A 193 -13.44 -10.13 -0.99
N TYR A 194 -14.01 -9.95 0.19
CA TYR A 194 -13.40 -9.27 1.32
C TYR A 194 -12.58 -10.26 2.14
N PHE A 195 -11.31 -10.36 1.83
CA PHE A 195 -10.45 -11.34 2.47
C PHE A 195 -9.62 -10.79 3.63
N ILE A 196 -9.40 -9.48 3.68
CA ILE A 196 -8.50 -8.87 4.65
C ILE A 196 -9.27 -8.02 5.63
N HIS A 197 -8.96 -8.20 6.90
CA HIS A 197 -9.45 -7.39 8.00
C HIS A 197 -8.35 -6.40 8.39
N TYR A 198 -8.45 -5.18 7.87
CA TYR A 198 -7.55 -4.10 8.17
C TYR A 198 -7.94 -3.45 9.50
N VAL A 199 -7.23 -3.84 10.57
CA VAL A 199 -7.56 -3.48 11.95
C VAL A 199 -7.20 -2.03 12.25
N GLN A 200 -8.20 -1.25 12.65
CA GLN A 200 -8.02 0.16 12.96
C GLN A 200 -7.73 0.36 14.44
N ARG A 201 -6.55 0.89 14.75
CA ARG A 201 -6.09 1.18 16.11
C ARG A 201 -5.66 2.64 16.24
N ASN A 202 -5.84 3.20 17.44
CA ASN A 202 -5.56 4.61 17.70
C ASN A 202 -4.09 5.00 17.53
N ASN A 203 -3.17 4.06 17.69
CA ASN A 203 -1.72 4.27 17.62
C ASN A 203 -1.10 3.82 16.28
N SER A 204 -1.91 3.63 15.23
CA SER A 204 -1.37 3.28 13.91
C SER A 204 -0.61 4.45 13.29
N ILE A 205 0.34 4.13 12.38
CA ILE A 205 1.10 5.14 11.61
C ILE A 205 0.16 6.11 10.89
N ILE A 206 -0.98 5.59 10.40
CA ILE A 206 -1.98 6.39 9.68
C ILE A 206 -2.81 7.28 10.61
N ALA A 207 -2.98 6.92 11.87
CA ALA A 207 -3.74 7.72 12.83
C ALA A 207 -3.01 9.00 13.24
N THR A 208 -1.67 8.99 13.23
CA THR A 208 -0.85 10.14 13.66
C THR A 208 -0.44 10.99 12.48
N GLN A 209 -0.88 12.25 12.44
CA GLN A 209 -0.50 13.22 11.41
C GLN A 209 0.57 14.18 11.94
N ASN A 210 1.74 14.20 11.30
CA ASN A 210 2.89 15.05 11.64
C ASN A 210 3.67 15.43 10.38
N SER A 211 4.88 15.97 10.51
CA SER A 211 5.75 16.37 9.39
C SER A 211 5.97 15.25 8.36
N LYS A 212 6.02 13.97 8.78
CA LYS A 212 6.13 12.82 7.86
C LYS A 212 4.91 12.63 6.93
N THR A 213 3.81 13.33 7.18
CA THR A 213 2.67 13.34 6.25
C THR A 213 3.06 13.96 4.89
N LYS A 214 4.14 14.75 4.84
CA LYS A 214 4.72 15.34 3.63
C LYS A 214 5.57 14.37 2.80
N ASP A 215 5.92 13.20 3.32
CA ASP A 215 6.73 12.21 2.60
C ASP A 215 6.10 11.81 1.26
N ILE A 216 4.80 11.99 1.10
CA ILE A 216 4.08 11.77 -0.15
C ILE A 216 4.66 12.58 -1.34
N PHE A 217 5.24 13.76 -1.08
CA PHE A 217 5.88 14.56 -2.12
C PHE A 217 7.13 13.85 -2.64
N LYS A 218 7.98 13.35 -1.71
CA LYS A 218 9.20 12.63 -2.08
C LYS A 218 8.89 11.29 -2.75
N VAL A 219 7.89 10.58 -2.27
CA VAL A 219 7.40 9.33 -2.88
C VAL A 219 7.02 9.56 -4.34
N PHE A 220 6.26 10.60 -4.66
CA PHE A 220 5.89 10.89 -6.05
C PHE A 220 7.04 11.42 -6.89
N GLU A 221 7.95 12.20 -6.30
CA GLU A 221 9.19 12.60 -6.99
C GLU A 221 9.97 11.35 -7.44
N ASN A 222 10.17 10.39 -6.54
CA ASN A 222 10.84 9.13 -6.84
C ASN A 222 10.10 8.31 -7.93
N VAL A 223 8.76 8.30 -7.92
CA VAL A 223 7.96 7.65 -8.98
C VAL A 223 8.18 8.33 -10.31
N ILE A 224 8.07 9.66 -10.37
CA ILE A 224 8.24 10.43 -11.62
C ILE A 224 9.65 10.24 -12.18
N GLU A 225 10.66 10.32 -11.33
CA GLU A 225 12.06 10.09 -11.70
C GLU A 225 12.27 8.67 -12.24
N TYR A 226 11.70 7.66 -11.55
CA TYR A 226 11.76 6.26 -12.00
C TYR A 226 11.15 6.09 -13.40
N TYR A 227 9.97 6.69 -13.64
CA TYR A 227 9.30 6.61 -14.95
C TYR A 227 10.10 7.29 -16.05
N LYS A 228 10.75 8.43 -15.75
CA LYS A 228 11.63 9.12 -16.70
C LYS A 228 12.87 8.29 -17.03
N ASN A 229 13.55 7.77 -16.01
CA ASN A 229 14.79 7.00 -16.16
C ASN A 229 14.59 5.67 -16.88
N ASN A 230 13.39 5.09 -16.82
CA ASN A 230 13.05 3.82 -17.47
C ASN A 230 12.21 3.98 -18.76
N GLY A 231 12.03 5.20 -19.25
CA GLY A 231 11.36 5.46 -20.54
C GLY A 231 9.84 5.34 -20.52
N TYR A 232 9.21 5.22 -19.33
CA TYR A 232 7.76 5.07 -19.21
C TYR A 232 7.00 6.39 -19.09
N TYR A 233 7.70 7.51 -18.83
CA TYR A 233 7.05 8.78 -18.49
C TYR A 233 6.15 9.30 -19.59
N GLU A 234 6.59 9.32 -20.85
CA GLU A 234 5.80 9.85 -21.96
C GLU A 234 4.53 9.03 -22.22
N GLN A 235 4.60 7.71 -22.00
CA GLN A 235 3.45 6.82 -22.16
C GLN A 235 2.38 7.07 -21.07
N TYR A 236 2.79 7.26 -19.82
CA TYR A 236 1.88 7.30 -18.66
C TYR A 236 1.78 8.68 -18.00
N LYS A 237 2.32 9.74 -18.60
CA LYS A 237 2.36 11.06 -17.98
C LYS A 237 1.00 11.62 -17.58
N GLU A 238 -0.02 11.38 -18.40
CA GLU A 238 -1.38 11.86 -18.15
C GLU A 238 -1.99 11.16 -16.90
N GLN A 239 -1.76 9.86 -16.77
CA GLN A 239 -2.19 9.05 -15.62
C GLN A 239 -1.41 9.42 -14.36
N ILE A 240 -0.10 9.58 -14.46
CA ILE A 240 0.75 9.99 -13.33
C ILE A 240 0.36 11.37 -12.82
N GLU A 241 0.21 12.36 -13.73
CA GLU A 241 -0.27 13.69 -13.37
C GLU A 241 -1.62 13.64 -12.66
N TYR A 242 -2.59 12.92 -13.23
CA TYR A 242 -3.91 12.76 -12.63
C TYR A 242 -3.85 12.13 -11.24
N SER A 243 -3.10 11.05 -11.09
CA SER A 243 -2.96 10.32 -9.82
C SER A 243 -2.27 11.14 -8.75
N TYR A 244 -1.22 11.89 -9.13
CA TYR A 244 -0.54 12.81 -8.24
C TYR A 244 -1.50 13.88 -7.70
N VAL A 245 -2.21 14.56 -8.59
CA VAL A 245 -3.16 15.60 -8.22
C VAL A 245 -4.30 15.05 -7.35
N ARG A 246 -4.85 13.89 -7.75
CA ARG A 246 -5.92 13.22 -7.00
C ARG A 246 -5.48 12.78 -5.61
N LEU A 247 -4.31 12.18 -5.47
CA LEU A 247 -3.79 11.75 -4.16
C LEU A 247 -3.51 12.96 -3.26
N LEU A 248 -2.89 14.00 -3.79
CA LEU A 248 -2.57 15.19 -2.99
C LEU A 248 -3.84 15.95 -2.57
N LEU A 249 -4.77 16.22 -3.48
CA LEU A 249 -5.93 17.06 -3.18
C LEU A 249 -7.10 16.30 -2.52
N CYS A 250 -7.21 14.98 -2.68
CA CYS A 250 -8.30 14.21 -2.06
C CYS A 250 -7.87 13.56 -0.73
N SER A 251 -6.88 12.66 -0.77
CA SER A 251 -6.52 11.86 0.41
C SER A 251 -5.53 12.57 1.33
N SER A 252 -4.44 13.10 0.74
CA SER A 252 -3.36 13.69 1.51
C SER A 252 -3.74 15.06 2.08
N LEU A 253 -4.51 15.87 1.36
CA LEU A 253 -4.96 17.18 1.86
C LEU A 253 -5.68 17.06 3.19
N LYS A 254 -6.60 16.09 3.31
CA LYS A 254 -7.31 15.86 4.58
C LYS A 254 -6.35 15.49 5.72
N ARG A 255 -5.29 14.74 5.43
CA ARG A 255 -4.26 14.37 6.42
C ARG A 255 -3.38 15.57 6.76
N MET A 256 -2.98 16.38 5.76
CA MET A 256 -2.21 17.61 5.97
C MET A 256 -2.98 18.59 6.87
N CYS A 257 -4.28 18.75 6.66
CA CYS A 257 -5.14 19.59 7.50
C CYS A 257 -5.21 19.15 8.97
N LYS A 258 -4.91 17.88 9.25
CA LYS A 258 -4.92 17.28 10.61
C LYS A 258 -3.55 17.24 11.28
N ILE A 259 -2.50 17.79 10.69
CA ILE A 259 -1.19 17.92 11.35
C ILE A 259 -1.36 18.79 12.61
N GLY A 260 -0.95 18.25 13.76
CA GLY A 260 -1.17 18.89 15.05
C GLY A 260 -0.40 20.20 15.21
N ASN A 261 0.89 20.23 14.83
CA ASN A 261 1.69 21.45 14.86
C ASN A 261 1.19 22.45 13.80
N LYS A 262 0.91 23.70 14.23
CA LYS A 262 0.32 24.73 13.38
C LYS A 262 1.24 25.19 12.25
N GLU A 263 2.53 25.33 12.52
CA GLU A 263 3.50 25.77 11.51
C GLU A 263 3.76 24.66 10.49
N ASP A 264 3.95 23.40 10.95
CA ASP A 264 4.11 22.23 10.07
C ASP A 264 2.87 22.06 9.18
N ARG A 265 1.67 22.26 9.74
CA ARG A 265 0.41 22.19 8.98
C ARG A 265 0.36 23.26 7.90
N LYS A 266 0.65 24.53 8.27
CA LYS A 266 0.67 25.63 7.31
C LYS A 266 1.65 25.36 6.17
N GLN A 267 2.87 24.98 6.51
CA GLN A 267 3.90 24.62 5.54
C GLN A 267 3.45 23.46 4.63
N ALA A 268 2.89 22.39 5.19
CA ALA A 268 2.41 21.24 4.41
C ALA A 268 1.31 21.63 3.41
N LEU A 269 0.41 22.52 3.80
CA LEU A 269 -0.66 23.01 2.92
C LEU A 269 -0.10 23.91 1.79
N GLU A 270 0.82 24.81 2.09
CA GLU A 270 1.49 25.65 1.08
C GLU A 270 2.30 24.77 0.10
N GLU A 271 3.09 23.83 0.62
CA GLU A 271 3.86 22.90 -0.17
C GLU A 271 2.97 22.02 -1.07
N THR A 272 1.80 21.58 -0.58
CA THR A 272 0.86 20.78 -1.39
C THR A 272 0.42 21.54 -2.65
N TRP A 273 0.01 22.79 -2.50
CA TRP A 273 -0.42 23.60 -3.63
C TRP A 273 0.74 23.91 -4.60
N ASN A 274 1.90 24.26 -4.04
CA ASN A 274 3.09 24.58 -4.83
C ASN A 274 3.62 23.35 -5.59
N ASN A 275 3.72 22.20 -4.94
CA ASN A 275 4.18 20.95 -5.61
C ASN A 275 3.33 20.57 -6.81
N ILE A 276 2.00 20.69 -6.70
CA ILE A 276 1.11 20.38 -7.83
C ILE A 276 1.38 21.35 -9.01
N ASN A 277 1.45 22.65 -8.74
CA ASN A 277 1.57 23.64 -9.81
C ASN A 277 3.01 23.73 -10.39
N CYS A 278 4.04 23.39 -9.61
CA CYS A 278 5.41 23.31 -10.11
C CYS A 278 5.61 22.06 -10.98
N ASN A 279 5.14 20.89 -10.53
CA ASN A 279 5.33 19.66 -11.29
C ASN A 279 4.38 19.56 -12.50
N PHE A 280 3.16 20.05 -12.35
CA PHE A 280 2.09 19.93 -13.35
C PHE A 280 1.31 21.24 -13.55
N PRO A 281 1.91 22.30 -14.11
CA PRO A 281 1.29 23.63 -14.21
C PRO A 281 -0.02 23.62 -15.03
N ASN A 282 -0.19 22.65 -15.91
CA ASN A 282 -1.36 22.49 -16.77
C ASN A 282 -2.32 21.38 -16.32
N TRP A 283 -2.20 20.87 -15.09
CA TRP A 283 -2.97 19.72 -14.60
C TRP A 283 -4.48 19.83 -14.82
N LYS A 284 -5.03 21.05 -14.80
CA LYS A 284 -6.47 21.28 -15.07
C LYS A 284 -6.91 20.93 -16.47
N LYS A 285 -5.97 20.83 -17.43
CA LYS A 285 -6.23 20.41 -18.82
C LYS A 285 -6.22 18.90 -18.97
N ASN A 286 -5.83 18.15 -17.94
CA ASN A 286 -5.79 16.70 -17.96
C ASN A 286 -7.16 16.11 -18.34
N LYS A 287 -7.17 15.24 -19.36
CA LYS A 287 -8.41 14.69 -19.92
C LYS A 287 -9.16 13.81 -18.91
N LEU A 288 -8.43 13.14 -18.01
CA LEU A 288 -9.01 12.27 -16.99
C LEU A 288 -9.90 13.02 -15.99
N LEU A 289 -9.70 14.30 -15.79
CA LEU A 289 -10.58 15.14 -14.98
C LEU A 289 -12.00 15.26 -15.56
N LYS A 290 -12.20 15.00 -16.86
CA LYS A 290 -13.52 15.01 -17.50
C LYS A 290 -14.35 13.76 -17.16
N ASN A 291 -13.72 12.69 -16.69
CA ASN A 291 -14.41 11.46 -16.29
C ASN A 291 -15.45 11.75 -15.19
N LYS A 292 -16.56 10.98 -15.22
CA LYS A 292 -17.63 11.10 -14.21
C LYS A 292 -17.11 10.74 -12.81
N GLY A 293 -17.66 11.37 -11.80
CA GLY A 293 -17.40 11.05 -10.39
C GLY A 293 -17.20 12.29 -9.52
N LEU A 294 -17.63 12.20 -8.26
CA LEU A 294 -17.57 13.30 -7.30
C LEU A 294 -16.16 13.85 -7.07
N LYS A 295 -15.15 12.97 -7.06
CA LYS A 295 -13.75 13.38 -6.92
C LYS A 295 -13.30 14.30 -8.06
N ASN A 296 -13.68 13.98 -9.30
CA ASN A 296 -13.34 14.81 -10.46
C ASN A 296 -14.11 16.12 -10.47
N VAL A 297 -15.37 16.14 -10.03
CA VAL A 297 -16.11 17.40 -9.82
C VAL A 297 -15.36 18.26 -8.83
N TYR A 298 -14.99 17.72 -7.67
CA TYR A 298 -14.21 18.41 -6.65
C TYR A 298 -12.87 18.94 -7.20
N LEU A 299 -12.10 18.12 -7.90
CA LEU A 299 -10.81 18.55 -8.49
C LEU A 299 -10.99 19.70 -9.51
N ARG A 300 -12.03 19.66 -10.33
CA ARG A 300 -12.33 20.74 -11.28
C ARG A 300 -12.64 22.08 -10.60
N THR A 301 -13.24 22.05 -9.40
CA THR A 301 -13.53 23.28 -8.64
C THR A 301 -12.30 23.88 -7.97
N MET A 302 -11.18 23.15 -7.88
CA MET A 302 -9.96 23.59 -7.22
C MET A 302 -9.31 24.75 -7.97
N ASN A 303 -9.05 25.82 -7.27
CA ASN A 303 -8.20 26.96 -7.65
C ASN A 303 -7.57 27.54 -6.38
N GLN A 304 -6.72 28.55 -6.49
CA GLN A 304 -6.02 29.13 -5.34
C GLN A 304 -6.96 29.60 -4.21
N TYR A 305 -8.16 30.09 -4.55
CA TYR A 305 -9.14 30.57 -3.57
C TYR A 305 -9.92 29.40 -2.93
N THR A 306 -10.50 28.52 -3.77
CA THR A 306 -11.25 27.37 -3.29
C THR A 306 -10.38 26.40 -2.51
N TYR A 307 -9.09 26.27 -2.85
CA TYR A 307 -8.13 25.47 -2.09
C TYR A 307 -8.07 25.92 -0.63
N LYS A 308 -7.93 27.24 -0.37
CA LYS A 308 -7.91 27.79 0.99
C LYS A 308 -9.22 27.51 1.74
N ILE A 309 -10.36 27.65 1.06
CA ILE A 309 -11.68 27.34 1.64
C ILE A 309 -11.77 25.86 2.02
N TYR A 310 -11.38 24.96 1.13
CA TYR A 310 -11.38 23.52 1.41
C TYR A 310 -10.43 23.16 2.56
N CYS A 311 -9.24 23.76 2.63
CA CYS A 311 -8.32 23.55 3.76
C CYS A 311 -8.96 23.96 5.09
N SER A 312 -9.66 25.11 5.13
CA SER A 312 -10.35 25.57 6.33
C SER A 312 -11.45 24.59 6.76
N ILE A 313 -12.27 24.11 5.82
CA ILE A 313 -13.34 23.15 6.10
C ILE A 313 -12.75 21.82 6.60
N LEU A 314 -11.74 21.28 5.92
CA LEU A 314 -11.11 20.00 6.26
C LEU A 314 -10.35 20.01 7.60
N SER A 315 -9.96 21.21 8.08
CA SER A 315 -9.32 21.35 9.39
C SER A 315 -10.32 21.30 10.56
N ILE A 316 -11.62 21.41 10.29
CA ILE A 316 -12.69 21.37 11.30
C ILE A 316 -13.33 19.96 11.38
N ILE A 317 -13.36 19.23 10.27
CA ILE A 317 -13.93 17.87 10.14
C ILE A 317 -12.87 16.81 10.45
#